data_d9f27a9f7396cde3489006347a92ecfd
#
_entry.id   d9f27a9f7396cde3489006347a92ecfd
#
_cell.length_a   1.000
_cell.length_b   1.000
_cell.length_c   1.000
_cell.angle_alpha   90.00
_cell.angle_beta   90.00
_cell.angle_gamma   90.00
#
_symmetry.space_group_name_H-M   'P 1'
#
loop_
_entity.id
_entity.type
_entity.pdbx_description
1 polymer ?
#
loop_
_entity_poly.entity_id
_entity_poly.type
_entity_poly.pdbx_seq_one_letter_code
_entity_poly.pdbx_strand_id
1 'polypeptide(L)'
;MTVNRSPAPALLWRARLRLAALSLLVMGAILYGAGFAMVRLLLQEQESALRRELQTLAGTLHDSLKSSLPPLATPSPALAAVLPGLCLVGQPCPVPNALSEHHAVSAADPARFQLRIFNPSGDLLASTPGAVASGSPRPEALWEEGRLPSGERLLSTSIHLHRAHGSGEQDWGTLQLSRSLAPLDAEAGRLGWLGHGVFTLAMAGMAIASWWLAGLAMAPLMEAYRRQEQFSADVAHELRTPLANLLALLEAERSGVGGLDRMLNQGRRLQQLIADLLLLASLERPADGSHLQRCNLAEISADVLEDFSEAAAAAEVTLESAIKLSDVVVMGIESELSRLLINLLSNALQHSPAGGMVLVGLQRRGREIQLFVQDSGPGIPAEQQRRIFERFHRLDPARSRQQGGTGLGLAIAQAIARRHGGVICVESTPGHGATFSLRLSAVRCLP
;
A
#
# COMPACT_ATOMS: atom_id res chain seq x y z
N MET A 1 -13.28 -2.47 39.86
CA MET A 1 -13.68 -2.73 38.45
C MET A 1 -12.54 -2.28 37.55
N THR A 2 -11.59 -3.14 37.27
CA THR A 2 -10.49 -2.88 36.34
C THR A 2 -11.01 -3.05 34.92
N VAL A 3 -11.14 -1.95 34.20
CA VAL A 3 -11.45 -1.93 32.78
C VAL A 3 -10.32 -2.65 32.06
N ASN A 4 -10.55 -3.90 31.71
CA ASN A 4 -9.64 -4.71 30.90
C ASN A 4 -9.62 -4.09 29.48
N ARG A 5 -8.66 -3.20 29.22
CA ARG A 5 -8.44 -2.64 27.88
C ARG A 5 -8.08 -3.78 26.97
N SER A 6 -8.93 -4.10 26.00
CA SER A 6 -8.70 -5.13 25.00
C SER A 6 -7.31 -4.95 24.38
N PRO A 7 -6.48 -6.00 24.28
CA PRO A 7 -5.12 -5.93 23.71
C PRO A 7 -5.07 -5.61 22.22
N ALA A 8 -6.22 -5.62 21.57
CA ALA A 8 -6.39 -5.44 20.14
C ALA A 8 -5.83 -4.12 19.56
N PRO A 9 -6.11 -2.93 20.14
CA PRO A 9 -5.60 -1.67 19.56
C PRO A 9 -4.07 -1.59 19.58
N ALA A 10 -3.41 -2.16 20.58
CA ALA A 10 -1.96 -2.17 20.67
C ALA A 10 -1.31 -3.14 19.65
N LEU A 11 -1.95 -4.27 19.38
CA LEU A 11 -1.49 -5.27 18.41
C LEU A 11 -1.58 -4.76 16.98
N LEU A 12 -2.68 -4.10 16.65
CA LEU A 12 -2.93 -3.50 15.34
C LEU A 12 -2.03 -2.28 15.09
N TRP A 13 -1.78 -1.46 16.11
CA TRP A 13 -0.83 -0.36 16.02
C TRP A 13 0.60 -0.87 15.75
N ARG A 14 1.02 -1.96 16.41
CA ARG A 14 2.31 -2.64 16.14
C ARG A 14 2.38 -3.21 14.73
N ALA A 15 1.29 -3.80 14.23
CA ALA A 15 1.23 -4.32 12.86
C ALA A 15 1.36 -3.19 11.82
N ARG A 16 0.66 -2.07 12.03
CA ARG A 16 0.76 -0.87 11.20
C ARG A 16 2.19 -0.32 11.18
N LEU A 17 2.82 -0.24 12.35
CA LEU A 17 4.20 0.24 12.48
C LEU A 17 5.20 -0.68 11.78
N ARG A 18 5.02 -2.00 11.90
CA ARG A 18 5.87 -3.00 11.21
C ARG A 18 5.72 -2.92 9.69
N LEU A 19 4.51 -2.80 9.18
CA LEU A 19 4.24 -2.64 7.74
C LEU A 19 4.88 -1.36 7.20
N ALA A 20 4.69 -0.23 7.88
CA ALA A 20 5.29 1.03 7.49
C ALA A 20 6.83 0.98 7.55
N ALA A 21 7.40 0.38 8.60
CA ALA A 21 8.84 0.23 8.73
C ALA A 21 9.45 -0.68 7.66
N LEU A 22 8.79 -1.81 7.33
CA LEU A 22 9.26 -2.73 6.30
C LEU A 22 9.24 -2.08 4.91
N SER A 23 8.15 -1.40 4.56
CA SER A 23 8.06 -0.68 3.28
C SER A 23 9.11 0.42 3.18
N LEU A 24 9.35 1.16 4.26
CA LEU A 24 10.36 2.20 4.32
C LEU A 24 11.77 1.62 4.14
N LEU A 25 12.08 0.48 4.77
CA LEU A 25 13.37 -0.18 4.67
C LEU A 25 13.62 -0.68 3.24
N VAL A 26 12.67 -1.38 2.64
CA VAL A 26 12.83 -1.95 1.29
C VAL A 26 12.97 -0.84 0.24
N MET A 27 12.06 0.14 0.25
CA MET A 27 12.09 1.23 -0.70
C MET A 27 13.28 2.15 -0.48
N GLY A 28 13.69 2.37 0.77
CA GLY A 28 14.89 3.13 1.12
C GLY A 28 16.16 2.48 0.59
N ALA A 29 16.29 1.15 0.73
CA ALA A 29 17.43 0.41 0.18
C ALA A 29 17.50 0.49 -1.35
N ILE A 30 16.36 0.38 -2.03
CA ILE A 30 16.28 0.51 -3.51
C ILE A 30 16.68 1.92 -3.95
N LEU A 31 16.12 2.96 -3.34
CA LEU A 31 16.42 4.35 -3.68
C LEU A 31 17.88 4.70 -3.42
N TYR A 32 18.42 4.28 -2.27
CA TYR A 32 19.81 4.51 -1.93
C TYR A 32 20.74 3.80 -2.92
N GLY A 33 20.47 2.52 -3.23
CA GLY A 33 21.24 1.74 -4.19
C GLY A 33 21.21 2.33 -5.60
N ALA A 34 20.04 2.74 -6.07
CA ALA A 34 19.88 3.37 -7.39
C ALA A 34 20.60 4.74 -7.45
N GLY A 35 20.42 5.57 -6.43
CA GLY A 35 21.09 6.87 -6.34
C GLY A 35 22.61 6.74 -6.28
N PHE A 36 23.12 5.82 -5.47
CA PHE A 36 24.54 5.52 -5.39
C PHE A 36 25.11 5.03 -6.72
N ALA A 37 24.42 4.09 -7.40
CA ALA A 37 24.83 3.59 -8.70
C ALA A 37 24.85 4.70 -9.75
N MET A 38 23.84 5.56 -9.77
CA MET A 38 23.75 6.70 -10.69
C MET A 38 24.92 7.67 -10.53
N VAL A 39 25.22 8.07 -9.28
CA VAL A 39 26.35 8.97 -9.00
C VAL A 39 27.68 8.31 -9.41
N ARG A 40 27.85 7.02 -9.11
CA ARG A 40 29.04 6.26 -9.53
C ARG A 40 29.21 6.25 -11.05
N LEU A 41 28.15 5.98 -11.80
CA LEU A 41 28.20 5.97 -13.27
C LEU A 41 28.54 7.34 -13.84
N LEU A 42 27.96 8.43 -13.32
CA LEU A 42 28.28 9.79 -13.76
C LEU A 42 29.75 10.14 -13.53
N LEU A 43 30.28 9.83 -12.35
CA LEU A 43 31.69 10.08 -12.03
C LEU A 43 32.65 9.24 -12.89
N GLN A 44 32.30 7.98 -13.16
CA GLN A 44 33.07 7.12 -14.04
C GLN A 44 33.11 7.63 -15.50
N GLU A 45 31.96 8.15 -15.97
CA GLU A 45 31.90 8.74 -17.30
C GLU A 45 32.78 9.99 -17.43
N GLN A 46 32.74 10.88 -16.44
CA GLN A 46 33.59 12.08 -16.41
C GLN A 46 35.08 11.72 -16.33
N GLU A 47 35.44 10.76 -15.49
CA GLU A 47 36.82 10.28 -15.41
C GLU A 47 37.29 9.66 -16.73
N SER A 48 36.44 8.85 -17.38
CA SER A 48 36.74 8.24 -18.67
C SER A 48 36.87 9.29 -19.78
N ALA A 49 36.09 10.37 -19.73
CA ALA A 49 36.20 11.50 -20.64
C ALA A 49 37.53 12.23 -20.45
N LEU A 50 37.94 12.46 -19.21
CA LEU A 50 39.21 13.08 -18.86
C LEU A 50 40.41 12.23 -19.33
N ARG A 51 40.34 10.90 -19.16
CA ARG A 51 41.37 9.99 -19.65
C ARG A 51 41.49 10.06 -21.17
N ARG A 52 40.39 10.11 -21.92
CA ARG A 52 40.41 10.27 -23.39
C ARG A 52 41.00 11.63 -23.80
N GLU A 53 40.65 12.70 -23.12
CA GLU A 53 41.20 14.04 -23.36
C GLU A 53 42.72 14.06 -23.19
N LEU A 54 43.23 13.53 -22.05
CA LEU A 54 44.65 13.44 -21.77
C LEU A 54 45.38 12.57 -22.82
N GLN A 55 44.80 11.45 -23.22
CA GLN A 55 45.41 10.56 -24.22
C GLN A 55 45.46 11.21 -25.58
N THR A 56 44.41 11.92 -25.99
CA THR A 56 44.41 12.63 -27.28
C THR A 56 45.45 13.77 -27.30
N LEU A 57 45.50 14.56 -26.20
CA LEU A 57 46.48 15.63 -26.07
C LEU A 57 47.94 15.09 -26.07
N ALA A 58 48.17 14.02 -25.33
CA ALA A 58 49.49 13.39 -25.23
C ALA A 58 49.93 12.83 -26.59
N GLY A 59 49.02 12.22 -27.36
CA GLY A 59 49.32 11.76 -28.75
C GLY A 59 49.61 12.93 -29.69
N THR A 60 48.80 14.00 -29.63
CA THR A 60 49.05 15.20 -30.46
C THR A 60 50.37 15.86 -30.15
N LEU A 61 50.72 15.95 -28.86
CA LEU A 61 52.02 16.48 -28.45
C LEU A 61 53.18 15.58 -28.91
N HIS A 62 53.05 14.28 -28.78
CA HIS A 62 54.03 13.31 -29.27
C HIS A 62 54.34 13.52 -30.77
N ASP A 63 53.27 13.58 -31.58
CA ASP A 63 53.44 13.74 -33.05
C ASP A 63 54.05 15.10 -33.43
N SER A 64 53.65 16.16 -32.73
CA SER A 64 54.17 17.51 -32.94
C SER A 64 55.62 17.65 -32.51
N LEU A 65 56.02 16.98 -31.44
CA LEU A 65 57.41 17.03 -30.92
C LEU A 65 58.38 16.16 -31.71
N LYS A 66 57.94 15.03 -32.25
CA LYS A 66 58.79 14.04 -32.94
C LYS A 66 59.75 14.66 -33.99
N SER A 67 59.25 15.67 -34.72
CA SER A 67 60.07 16.35 -35.77
C SER A 67 60.91 17.51 -35.22
N SER A 68 60.63 18.00 -34.04
CA SER A 68 61.23 19.26 -33.51
C SER A 68 62.21 19.02 -32.35
N LEU A 69 62.36 17.77 -31.88
CA LEU A 69 63.22 17.45 -30.75
C LEU A 69 64.67 17.73 -31.01
N PRO A 70 65.38 18.35 -30.08
CA PRO A 70 66.84 18.60 -30.23
C PRO A 70 67.64 17.28 -30.23
N PRO A 71 68.87 17.27 -30.77
CA PRO A 71 69.69 16.05 -30.89
C PRO A 71 70.03 15.38 -29.57
N LEU A 72 70.16 16.14 -28.51
CA LEU A 72 70.47 15.65 -27.16
C LEU A 72 69.32 15.95 -26.22
N ALA A 73 68.93 14.98 -25.37
CA ALA A 73 67.92 15.10 -24.32
C ALA A 73 68.54 15.83 -23.08
N THR A 74 68.88 17.10 -23.29
CA THR A 74 69.40 17.98 -22.23
C THR A 74 68.60 19.26 -22.10
N PRO A 75 68.63 19.90 -20.94
CA PRO A 75 67.95 21.20 -20.75
C PRO A 75 68.64 22.25 -21.64
N SER A 76 68.05 22.53 -22.79
CA SER A 76 68.65 23.44 -23.78
C SER A 76 67.64 24.50 -24.25
N PRO A 77 68.11 25.69 -24.69
CA PRO A 77 67.19 26.70 -25.25
C PRO A 77 66.44 26.21 -26.48
N ALA A 78 66.96 25.19 -27.20
CA ALA A 78 66.27 24.55 -28.33
C ALA A 78 64.98 23.81 -27.85
N LEU A 79 65.00 23.20 -26.68
CA LEU A 79 63.79 22.57 -26.08
C LEU A 79 62.77 23.61 -25.68
N ALA A 80 63.16 24.75 -25.10
CA ALA A 80 62.28 25.87 -24.78
C ALA A 80 61.65 26.53 -26.02
N ALA A 81 62.31 26.50 -27.16
CA ALA A 81 61.77 27.01 -28.41
C ALA A 81 60.70 26.10 -29.02
N VAL A 82 60.79 24.81 -28.76
CA VAL A 82 59.77 23.80 -29.22
C VAL A 82 58.47 23.90 -28.41
N LEU A 83 58.59 24.17 -27.11
CA LEU A 83 57.46 24.31 -26.22
C LEU A 83 57.61 25.60 -25.40
N PRO A 84 57.16 26.73 -25.96
CA PRO A 84 57.25 28.04 -25.26
C PRO A 84 56.40 27.97 -23.97
N GLY A 85 57.01 28.45 -22.87
CA GLY A 85 56.35 28.45 -21.54
C GLY A 85 56.81 27.35 -20.59
N LEU A 86 57.64 26.41 -21.01
CA LEU A 86 58.26 25.40 -20.12
C LEU A 86 59.44 26.01 -19.34
N CYS A 87 59.48 25.63 -18.07
CA CYS A 87 60.64 25.93 -17.20
C CYS A 87 61.68 24.86 -17.40
N LEU A 88 62.88 25.20 -17.84
CA LEU A 88 64.04 24.27 -17.94
C LEU A 88 64.69 24.11 -16.57
N VAL A 89 65.08 22.89 -16.25
CA VAL A 89 65.79 22.61 -15.00
C VAL A 89 67.09 23.39 -14.93
N GLY A 90 67.31 24.13 -13.84
CA GLY A 90 68.47 24.99 -13.64
C GLY A 90 68.42 26.38 -14.28
N GLN A 91 67.30 26.75 -14.90
CA GLN A 91 67.08 28.09 -15.49
C GLN A 91 65.84 28.77 -14.89
N PRO A 92 65.79 30.11 -14.84
CA PRO A 92 64.58 30.78 -14.41
C PRO A 92 63.46 30.55 -15.40
N CYS A 93 62.23 30.32 -14.87
CA CYS A 93 61.06 30.14 -15.73
C CYS A 93 60.79 31.40 -16.57
N PRO A 94 60.43 31.26 -17.84
CA PRO A 94 60.09 32.37 -18.71
C PRO A 94 58.83 33.06 -18.12
N VAL A 95 58.89 34.40 -18.07
CA VAL A 95 57.70 35.19 -17.68
C VAL A 95 56.72 35.16 -18.86
N PRO A 96 55.44 34.77 -18.66
CA PRO A 96 54.45 34.77 -19.73
C PRO A 96 54.31 36.17 -20.33
N ASN A 97 54.65 36.36 -21.60
CA ASN A 97 54.34 37.60 -22.32
C ASN A 97 52.94 37.48 -22.92
N ALA A 98 52.15 38.53 -22.84
CA ALA A 98 50.75 38.58 -23.30
C ALA A 98 50.56 38.18 -24.79
N LEU A 99 51.60 38.25 -25.62
CA LEU A 99 51.60 37.83 -27.01
C LEU A 99 51.81 36.31 -27.17
N SER A 100 52.41 35.63 -26.20
CA SER A 100 52.63 34.18 -26.26
C SER A 100 51.41 33.38 -25.77
N GLU A 101 50.53 34.03 -25.01
CA GLU A 101 49.28 33.39 -24.54
C GLU A 101 48.30 33.05 -25.70
N HIS A 102 48.29 33.84 -26.78
CA HIS A 102 47.43 33.64 -27.91
C HIS A 102 47.89 32.54 -28.93
N HIS A 103 49.16 32.14 -28.87
CA HIS A 103 49.74 31.15 -29.77
C HIS A 103 50.27 29.89 -29.07
N ALA A 104 50.23 29.85 -27.72
CA ALA A 104 50.51 28.63 -26.99
C ALA A 104 49.48 27.59 -27.37
N VAL A 105 49.94 26.47 -27.91
CA VAL A 105 49.09 25.31 -28.14
C VAL A 105 48.29 25.06 -26.88
N SER A 106 47.01 24.93 -27.00
CA SER A 106 46.03 24.76 -25.87
C SER A 106 46.40 23.62 -24.89
N ALA A 107 47.31 22.76 -25.27
CA ALA A 107 47.92 21.71 -24.44
C ALA A 107 48.97 22.20 -23.43
N ALA A 108 49.48 23.42 -23.58
CA ALA A 108 50.49 23.99 -22.65
C ALA A 108 49.87 24.95 -21.63
N ASP A 109 48.53 25.02 -21.55
CA ASP A 109 47.84 25.81 -20.53
C ASP A 109 48.18 25.26 -19.12
N PRO A 110 49.06 25.95 -18.35
CA PRO A 110 49.50 25.46 -17.04
C PRO A 110 48.39 25.49 -16.00
N ALA A 111 47.29 26.18 -16.30
CA ALA A 111 46.12 26.18 -15.45
C ALA A 111 45.26 24.89 -15.56
N ARG A 112 45.38 24.23 -16.71
CA ARG A 112 44.59 23.00 -16.97
C ARG A 112 45.42 21.74 -16.89
N PHE A 113 46.67 21.77 -17.41
CA PHE A 113 47.53 20.61 -17.54
C PHE A 113 48.91 20.91 -17.00
N GLN A 114 49.53 19.92 -16.34
CA GLN A 114 50.93 19.95 -15.95
C GLN A 114 51.70 19.01 -16.92
N LEU A 115 52.66 19.57 -17.58
CA LEU A 115 53.52 18.84 -18.53
C LEU A 115 54.92 18.72 -17.94
N ARG A 116 55.53 17.55 -18.03
CA ARG A 116 56.90 17.25 -17.56
C ARG A 116 57.59 16.43 -18.62
N ILE A 117 58.83 16.77 -18.89
CA ILE A 117 59.67 16.07 -19.86
C ILE A 117 60.88 15.50 -19.13
N PHE A 118 61.14 14.23 -19.33
CA PHE A 118 62.25 13.50 -18.72
C PHE A 118 63.17 12.99 -19.79
N ASN A 119 64.47 12.86 -19.45
CA ASN A 119 65.45 12.17 -20.29
C ASN A 119 65.29 10.63 -20.22
N PRO A 120 65.93 9.83 -21.02
CA PRO A 120 65.87 8.37 -20.92
C PRO A 120 66.38 7.79 -19.60
N SER A 121 67.17 8.55 -18.82
CA SER A 121 67.62 8.17 -17.48
C SER A 121 66.59 8.49 -16.38
N GLY A 122 65.47 9.16 -16.71
CA GLY A 122 64.42 9.52 -15.77
C GLY A 122 64.65 10.87 -15.07
N ASP A 123 65.64 11.67 -15.46
CA ASP A 123 65.88 13.00 -14.92
C ASP A 123 64.97 14.03 -15.57
N LEU A 124 64.44 14.96 -14.80
CA LEU A 124 63.56 16.01 -15.30
C LEU A 124 64.37 17.00 -16.17
N LEU A 125 63.91 17.29 -17.37
CA LEU A 125 64.47 18.26 -18.28
C LEU A 125 63.75 19.59 -18.28
N ALA A 126 62.41 19.49 -18.33
CA ALA A 126 61.56 20.67 -18.38
C ALA A 126 60.19 20.37 -17.76
N SER A 127 59.54 21.42 -17.23
CA SER A 127 58.18 21.30 -16.71
C SER A 127 57.37 22.59 -16.93
N THR A 128 56.06 22.50 -16.90
CA THR A 128 55.20 23.68 -16.83
C THR A 128 55.44 24.42 -15.50
N PRO A 129 55.24 25.76 -15.43
CA PRO A 129 55.35 26.53 -14.19
C PRO A 129 54.44 25.98 -13.12
N GLY A 130 54.94 25.80 -11.89
CA GLY A 130 54.16 25.23 -10.80
C GLY A 130 53.94 23.70 -10.82
N ALA A 131 54.52 23.00 -11.79
CA ALA A 131 54.48 21.55 -11.77
C ALA A 131 55.29 21.00 -10.58
N VAL A 132 54.61 20.35 -9.66
CA VAL A 132 55.25 19.80 -8.46
C VAL A 132 55.95 18.47 -8.80
N ALA A 133 57.13 18.30 -8.26
CA ALA A 133 57.93 17.10 -8.45
C ALA A 133 57.28 15.89 -7.72
N SER A 134 56.51 15.12 -8.43
CA SER A 134 56.04 13.80 -7.96
C SER A 134 56.87 12.76 -8.72
N GLY A 135 57.89 12.19 -8.15
CA GLY A 135 58.62 11.04 -8.64
C GLY A 135 59.00 10.99 -10.14
N SER A 136 59.88 10.07 -10.52
CA SER A 136 60.15 9.72 -11.91
C SER A 136 58.95 8.98 -12.51
N PRO A 137 58.64 9.21 -13.82
CA PRO A 137 57.54 8.51 -14.46
C PRO A 137 57.81 7.02 -14.50
N ARG A 138 56.76 6.21 -14.30
CA ARG A 138 56.82 4.77 -14.51
C ARG A 138 56.41 4.48 -15.96
N PRO A 139 57.35 4.16 -16.86
CA PRO A 139 57.06 4.04 -18.27
C PRO A 139 56.11 2.87 -18.60
N GLU A 140 55.94 1.92 -17.71
CA GLU A 140 55.07 0.75 -17.91
C GLU A 140 53.59 0.99 -17.59
N ALA A 141 53.26 2.06 -16.87
CA ALA A 141 51.90 2.36 -16.48
C ALA A 141 51.25 3.40 -17.42
N LEU A 142 50.24 2.98 -18.17
CA LEU A 142 49.50 3.87 -19.06
C LEU A 142 48.85 5.03 -18.29
N TRP A 143 48.46 4.80 -17.03
CA TRP A 143 47.86 5.76 -16.12
C TRP A 143 48.45 5.68 -14.72
N GLU A 144 48.80 6.82 -14.16
CA GLU A 144 49.31 6.90 -12.79
C GLU A 144 48.50 7.93 -12.00
N GLU A 145 48.02 7.52 -10.84
CA GLU A 145 47.38 8.42 -9.88
C GLU A 145 48.41 8.84 -8.84
N GLY A 146 48.70 10.12 -8.78
CA GLY A 146 49.53 10.74 -7.77
C GLY A 146 48.75 11.60 -6.80
N ARG A 147 49.42 12.01 -5.72
CA ARG A 147 48.90 13.07 -4.83
C ARG A 147 49.93 14.19 -4.71
N LEU A 148 49.42 15.42 -4.82
CA LEU A 148 50.20 16.60 -4.51
C LEU A 148 50.44 16.74 -3.01
N PRO A 149 51.46 17.46 -2.55
CA PRO A 149 51.62 17.82 -1.13
C PRO A 149 50.42 18.56 -0.54
N SER A 150 49.61 19.24 -1.36
CA SER A 150 48.34 19.86 -1.01
C SER A 150 47.24 18.87 -0.70
N GLY A 151 47.45 17.55 -0.97
CA GLY A 151 46.43 16.49 -0.82
C GLY A 151 45.60 16.26 -2.10
N GLU A 152 45.69 17.12 -3.11
CA GLU A 152 44.98 16.99 -4.37
C GLU A 152 45.42 15.75 -5.14
N ARG A 153 44.45 15.06 -5.77
CA ARG A 153 44.72 13.91 -6.66
C ARG A 153 45.09 14.39 -8.06
N LEU A 154 46.12 13.79 -8.61
CA LEU A 154 46.55 14.01 -9.99
C LEU A 154 46.38 12.72 -10.79
N LEU A 155 45.84 12.85 -12.00
CA LEU A 155 45.85 11.77 -13.00
C LEU A 155 46.92 12.10 -14.03
N SER A 156 47.86 11.19 -14.24
CA SER A 156 48.98 11.33 -15.13
C SER A 156 49.01 10.23 -16.21
N THR A 157 49.40 10.60 -17.41
CA THR A 157 49.73 9.67 -18.48
C THR A 157 51.13 9.94 -18.98
N SER A 158 51.87 8.91 -19.31
CA SER A 158 53.26 9.00 -19.80
C SER A 158 53.41 8.40 -21.20
N ILE A 159 54.11 9.09 -22.10
CA ILE A 159 54.35 8.65 -23.46
C ILE A 159 55.85 8.75 -23.73
N HIS A 160 56.41 7.71 -24.37
CA HIS A 160 57.81 7.75 -24.85
C HIS A 160 57.91 8.67 -26.05
N LEU A 161 58.93 9.55 -26.01
CA LEU A 161 59.30 10.41 -27.10
C LEU A 161 60.44 9.74 -27.93
N HIS A 162 60.17 9.58 -29.19
CA HIS A 162 61.20 9.04 -30.15
C HIS A 162 61.59 10.12 -31.14
N ARG A 163 62.86 10.20 -31.41
CA ARG A 163 63.40 11.06 -32.46
C ARG A 163 63.77 10.24 -33.67
N ALA A 164 63.41 10.74 -34.86
CA ALA A 164 63.85 10.14 -36.11
C ALA A 164 65.36 10.35 -36.28
N HIS A 165 66.13 9.28 -36.38
CA HIS A 165 67.61 9.32 -36.67
C HIS A 165 67.95 8.32 -37.77
N GLY A 166 68.21 8.82 -38.95
CA GLY A 166 68.52 7.99 -40.13
C GLY A 166 67.32 7.07 -40.49
N SER A 167 67.51 5.77 -40.50
CA SER A 167 66.50 4.76 -40.79
C SER A 167 65.84 4.17 -39.51
N GLY A 168 66.18 4.69 -38.33
CA GLY A 168 65.67 4.18 -37.05
C GLY A 168 65.06 5.26 -36.15
N GLU A 169 64.34 4.83 -35.10
CA GLU A 169 63.88 5.68 -34.05
C GLU A 169 64.76 5.54 -32.82
N GLN A 170 65.21 6.66 -32.27
CA GLN A 170 66.03 6.69 -31.06
C GLN A 170 65.12 7.15 -29.91
N ASP A 171 65.17 6.43 -28.78
CA ASP A 171 64.48 6.87 -27.53
C ASP A 171 65.12 8.20 -27.09
N TRP A 172 64.25 9.21 -27.00
CA TRP A 172 64.68 10.58 -26.63
C TRP A 172 64.33 10.89 -25.19
N GLY A 173 63.27 10.21 -24.59
CA GLY A 173 62.84 10.43 -23.24
C GLY A 173 61.34 10.20 -23.06
N THR A 174 60.79 10.73 -21.97
CA THR A 174 59.37 10.53 -21.61
C THR A 174 58.67 11.87 -21.40
N LEU A 175 57.53 12.02 -22.07
CA LEU A 175 56.58 13.09 -21.83
C LEU A 175 55.52 12.61 -20.83
N GLN A 176 55.37 13.31 -19.72
CA GLN A 176 54.31 13.07 -18.76
C GLN A 176 53.34 14.25 -18.78
N LEU A 177 52.06 13.95 -18.98
CA LEU A 177 50.96 14.89 -18.94
C LEU A 177 50.06 14.57 -17.72
N SER A 178 49.83 15.56 -16.87
CA SER A 178 49.07 15.38 -15.65
C SER A 178 47.93 16.40 -15.54
N ARG A 179 46.85 16.01 -14.91
CA ARG A 179 45.70 16.91 -14.60
C ARG A 179 45.21 16.70 -13.20
N SER A 180 44.85 17.80 -12.49
CA SER A 180 44.25 17.72 -11.18
C SER A 180 42.83 17.15 -11.26
N LEU A 181 42.54 16.22 -10.37
CA LEU A 181 41.19 15.66 -10.13
C LEU A 181 40.37 16.49 -9.13
N ALA A 182 40.93 17.58 -8.58
CA ALA A 182 40.24 18.43 -7.59
C ALA A 182 38.86 18.95 -8.06
N PRO A 183 38.69 19.37 -9.35
CA PRO A 183 37.35 19.75 -9.83
C PRO A 183 36.35 18.59 -9.80
N LEU A 184 36.79 17.38 -10.18
CA LEU A 184 35.95 16.17 -10.13
C LEU A 184 35.61 15.75 -8.70
N ASP A 185 36.60 15.84 -7.80
CA ASP A 185 36.39 15.55 -6.37
C ASP A 185 35.44 16.56 -5.72
N ALA A 186 35.53 17.84 -6.10
CA ALA A 186 34.60 18.89 -5.63
C ALA A 186 33.18 18.66 -6.16
N GLU A 187 33.05 18.29 -7.44
CA GLU A 187 31.74 17.96 -8.04
C GLU A 187 31.14 16.70 -7.41
N ALA A 188 31.95 15.66 -7.18
CA ALA A 188 31.54 14.47 -6.45
C ALA A 188 31.02 14.78 -5.04
N GLY A 189 31.72 15.69 -4.34
CA GLY A 189 31.27 16.18 -3.03
C GLY A 189 29.92 16.90 -3.10
N ARG A 190 29.74 17.80 -4.06
CA ARG A 190 28.47 18.54 -4.26
C ARG A 190 27.33 17.60 -4.61
N LEU A 191 27.56 16.67 -5.56
CA LEU A 191 26.56 15.65 -5.93
C LEU A 191 26.21 14.76 -4.74
N GLY A 192 27.20 14.41 -3.91
CA GLY A 192 27.00 13.64 -2.68
C GLY A 192 26.06 14.37 -1.72
N TRP A 193 26.30 15.63 -1.41
CA TRP A 193 25.46 16.44 -0.52
C TRP A 193 24.03 16.63 -1.06
N LEU A 194 23.90 16.95 -2.34
CA LEU A 194 22.58 17.04 -2.99
C LEU A 194 21.84 15.70 -2.96
N GLY A 195 22.56 14.61 -3.24
CA GLY A 195 22.00 13.26 -3.18
C GLY A 195 21.47 12.89 -1.78
N HIS A 196 22.23 13.22 -0.72
CA HIS A 196 21.77 13.01 0.64
C HIS A 196 20.54 13.86 0.99
N GLY A 197 20.50 15.13 0.53
CA GLY A 197 19.34 16.01 0.72
C GLY A 197 18.09 15.48 0.06
N VAL A 198 18.19 15.09 -1.21
CA VAL A 198 17.07 14.50 -1.97
C VAL A 198 16.64 13.17 -1.34
N PHE A 199 17.60 12.32 -0.94
CA PHE A 199 17.30 11.04 -0.29
C PHE A 199 16.54 11.23 1.03
N THR A 200 16.99 12.13 1.89
CA THR A 200 16.31 12.41 3.18
C THR A 200 14.91 12.95 2.98
N LEU A 201 14.70 13.85 2.00
CA LEU A 201 13.37 14.38 1.67
C LEU A 201 12.44 13.27 1.13
N ALA A 202 12.96 12.45 0.22
CA ALA A 202 12.22 11.30 -0.33
C ALA A 202 11.84 10.29 0.76
N MET A 203 12.76 9.99 1.70
CA MET A 203 12.49 9.12 2.83
C MET A 203 11.42 9.68 3.77
N ALA A 204 11.44 10.99 4.05
CA ALA A 204 10.41 11.65 4.84
C ALA A 204 9.03 11.56 4.16
N GLY A 205 8.95 11.87 2.87
CA GLY A 205 7.71 11.72 2.09
C GLY A 205 7.19 10.29 2.07
N MET A 206 8.09 9.32 1.89
CA MET A 206 7.76 7.90 1.88
C MET A 206 7.28 7.40 3.26
N ALA A 207 7.87 7.91 4.35
CA ALA A 207 7.43 7.59 5.71
C ALA A 207 5.98 8.04 5.93
N ILE A 208 5.65 9.27 5.52
CA ILE A 208 4.29 9.82 5.60
C ILE A 208 3.32 8.98 4.74
N ALA A 209 3.68 8.71 3.50
CA ALA A 209 2.85 7.92 2.58
C ALA A 209 2.62 6.49 3.08
N SER A 210 3.67 5.81 3.56
CA SER A 210 3.58 4.45 4.13
C SER A 210 2.71 4.41 5.37
N TRP A 211 2.82 5.42 6.24
CA TRP A 211 1.97 5.53 7.42
C TRP A 211 0.50 5.74 7.07
N TRP A 212 0.22 6.60 6.10
CA TRP A 212 -1.15 6.86 5.64
C TRP A 212 -1.76 5.64 4.94
N LEU A 213 -1.01 5.00 4.04
CA LEU A 213 -1.45 3.80 3.30
C LEU A 213 -1.69 2.62 4.25
N ALA A 214 -0.78 2.40 5.22
CA ALA A 214 -0.97 1.37 6.25
C ALA A 214 -2.24 1.63 7.08
N GLY A 215 -2.56 2.92 7.36
CA GLY A 215 -3.81 3.30 8.01
C GLY A 215 -5.05 2.95 7.19
N LEU A 216 -5.02 3.26 5.90
CA LEU A 216 -6.12 2.97 4.98
C LEU A 216 -6.35 1.45 4.83
N ALA A 217 -5.28 0.69 4.68
CA ALA A 217 -5.35 -0.77 4.56
C ALA A 217 -5.86 -1.47 5.84
N MET A 218 -5.57 -0.89 7.01
CA MET A 218 -6.00 -1.45 8.30
C MET A 218 -7.42 -1.04 8.72
N ALA A 219 -7.98 0.02 8.13
CA ALA A 219 -9.31 0.53 8.50
C ALA A 219 -10.42 -0.53 8.38
N PRO A 220 -10.57 -1.27 7.26
CA PRO A 220 -11.61 -2.30 7.14
C PRO A 220 -11.42 -3.47 8.11
N LEU A 221 -10.16 -3.84 8.40
CA LEU A 221 -9.85 -4.90 9.36
C LEU A 221 -10.24 -4.49 10.78
N MET A 222 -9.98 -3.23 11.16
CA MET A 222 -10.39 -2.67 12.44
C MET A 222 -11.91 -2.67 12.61
N GLU A 223 -12.63 -2.32 11.57
CA GLU A 223 -14.08 -2.32 11.59
C GLU A 223 -14.65 -3.73 11.71
N ALA A 224 -14.11 -4.70 10.96
CA ALA A 224 -14.49 -6.11 11.07
C ALA A 224 -14.23 -6.66 12.48
N TYR A 225 -13.06 -6.35 13.05
CA TYR A 225 -12.70 -6.77 14.40
C TYR A 225 -13.64 -6.18 15.46
N ARG A 226 -13.97 -4.88 15.38
CA ARG A 226 -14.90 -4.24 16.31
C ARG A 226 -16.29 -4.85 16.22
N ARG A 227 -16.77 -5.14 15.00
CA ARG A 227 -18.07 -5.82 14.81
C ARG A 227 -18.05 -7.21 15.44
N GLN A 228 -16.97 -7.97 15.31
CA GLN A 228 -16.82 -9.29 15.92
C GLN A 228 -16.76 -9.21 17.45
N GLU A 229 -16.02 -8.26 18.02
CA GLU A 229 -15.94 -8.06 19.48
C GLU A 229 -17.30 -7.69 20.06
N GLN A 230 -18.00 -6.76 19.42
CA GLN A 230 -19.35 -6.37 19.82
C GLN A 230 -20.32 -7.56 19.72
N PHE A 231 -20.29 -8.31 18.63
CA PHE A 231 -21.10 -9.52 18.47
C PHE A 231 -20.85 -10.52 19.59
N SER A 232 -19.59 -10.80 19.93
CA SER A 232 -19.26 -11.76 21.00
C SER A 232 -19.78 -11.28 22.37
N ALA A 233 -19.70 -9.98 22.64
CA ALA A 233 -20.20 -9.38 23.88
C ALA A 233 -21.74 -9.46 23.97
N ASP A 234 -22.41 -9.13 22.86
CA ASP A 234 -23.88 -9.16 22.77
C ASP A 234 -24.42 -10.59 22.93
N VAL A 235 -23.78 -11.58 22.27
CA VAL A 235 -24.11 -13.01 22.42
C VAL A 235 -23.96 -13.47 23.87
N ALA A 236 -22.82 -13.13 24.50
CA ALA A 236 -22.57 -13.51 25.89
C ALA A 236 -23.61 -12.91 26.85
N HIS A 237 -24.05 -11.68 26.59
CA HIS A 237 -25.06 -11.00 27.41
C HIS A 237 -26.44 -11.65 27.24
N GLU A 238 -26.86 -11.89 26.00
CA GLU A 238 -28.17 -12.47 25.68
C GLU A 238 -28.28 -13.97 26.03
N LEU A 239 -27.16 -14.70 26.11
CA LEU A 239 -27.15 -16.08 26.62
C LEU A 239 -27.20 -16.13 28.16
N ARG A 240 -26.59 -15.19 28.87
CA ARG A 240 -26.52 -15.19 30.33
C ARG A 240 -27.89 -15.05 30.96
N THR A 241 -28.75 -14.19 30.42
CA THR A 241 -30.07 -13.91 30.97
C THR A 241 -31.02 -15.14 31.00
N PRO A 242 -31.22 -15.88 29.84
CA PRO A 242 -32.06 -17.09 29.85
C PRO A 242 -31.45 -18.21 30.69
N LEU A 243 -30.13 -18.32 30.71
CA LEU A 243 -29.42 -19.33 31.52
C LEU A 243 -29.65 -19.07 33.03
N ALA A 244 -29.49 -17.81 33.47
CA ALA A 244 -29.75 -17.42 34.87
C ALA A 244 -31.22 -17.67 35.27
N ASN A 245 -32.16 -17.34 34.36
CA ASN A 245 -33.58 -17.62 34.61
C ASN A 245 -33.86 -19.13 34.68
N LEU A 246 -33.25 -19.94 33.84
CA LEU A 246 -33.36 -21.40 33.85
C LEU A 246 -32.83 -21.98 35.15
N LEU A 247 -31.69 -21.51 35.63
CA LEU A 247 -31.13 -21.92 36.93
C LEU A 247 -32.03 -21.53 38.10
N ALA A 248 -32.55 -20.30 38.09
CA ALA A 248 -33.50 -19.86 39.13
C ALA A 248 -34.80 -20.67 39.17
N LEU A 249 -35.34 -21.06 38.00
CA LEU A 249 -36.51 -21.95 37.90
C LEU A 249 -36.22 -23.36 38.40
N LEU A 250 -35.00 -23.90 38.11
CA LEU A 250 -34.56 -25.20 38.64
C LEU A 250 -34.42 -25.18 40.19
N GLU A 251 -33.91 -24.09 40.74
CA GLU A 251 -33.81 -23.92 42.19
C GLU A 251 -35.21 -23.80 42.85
N ALA A 252 -36.14 -23.08 42.22
CA ALA A 252 -37.51 -22.96 42.65
C ALA A 252 -38.29 -24.30 42.61
N GLU A 253 -38.09 -25.11 41.53
CA GLU A 253 -38.67 -26.46 41.40
C GLU A 253 -38.16 -27.38 42.51
N ARG A 254 -36.88 -27.29 42.87
CA ARG A 254 -36.27 -28.02 43.98
C ARG A 254 -36.95 -27.68 45.33
N SER A 255 -37.55 -26.51 45.44
CA SER A 255 -38.30 -26.06 46.61
C SER A 255 -39.79 -26.36 46.53
N GLY A 256 -40.30 -27.16 45.56
CA GLY A 256 -41.66 -27.63 45.42
C GLY A 256 -42.66 -26.63 44.80
N VAL A 257 -42.15 -25.57 44.16
CA VAL A 257 -42.99 -24.60 43.45
C VAL A 257 -42.94 -24.93 41.95
N GLY A 258 -43.93 -25.69 41.47
CA GLY A 258 -44.01 -26.21 40.11
C GLY A 258 -43.81 -25.15 39.03
N GLY A 259 -42.94 -25.45 38.05
CA GLY A 259 -42.56 -24.55 36.98
C GLY A 259 -42.06 -25.25 35.71
N LEU A 260 -42.32 -26.57 35.54
CA LEU A 260 -41.82 -27.36 34.43
C LEU A 260 -42.12 -26.77 33.06
N ASP A 261 -43.34 -26.28 32.84
CA ASP A 261 -43.73 -25.64 31.57
C ASP A 261 -42.94 -24.36 31.31
N ARG A 262 -42.66 -23.57 32.36
CA ARG A 262 -41.84 -22.37 32.26
C ARG A 262 -40.39 -22.71 31.91
N MET A 263 -39.83 -23.81 32.48
CA MET A 263 -38.50 -24.31 32.15
C MET A 263 -38.43 -24.81 30.73
N LEU A 264 -39.41 -25.59 30.26
CA LEU A 264 -39.49 -26.07 28.88
C LEU A 264 -39.55 -24.89 27.89
N ASN A 265 -40.37 -23.88 28.16
CA ASN A 265 -40.48 -22.71 27.31
C ASN A 265 -39.20 -21.89 27.30
N GLN A 266 -38.48 -21.79 28.41
CA GLN A 266 -37.20 -21.11 28.48
C GLN A 266 -36.09 -21.90 27.74
N GLY A 267 -36.11 -23.25 27.82
CA GLY A 267 -35.22 -24.14 27.07
C GLY A 267 -35.43 -24.02 25.55
N ARG A 268 -36.69 -24.03 25.10
CA ARG A 268 -37.02 -23.81 23.66
C ARG A 268 -36.56 -22.46 23.17
N ARG A 269 -36.71 -21.41 23.96
CA ARG A 269 -36.26 -20.05 23.64
C ARG A 269 -34.75 -19.99 23.52
N LEU A 270 -34.00 -20.66 24.41
CA LEU A 270 -32.55 -20.72 24.33
C LEU A 270 -32.09 -21.51 23.09
N GLN A 271 -32.75 -22.63 22.78
CA GLN A 271 -32.48 -23.41 21.58
C GLN A 271 -32.70 -22.58 20.30
N GLN A 272 -33.82 -21.82 20.24
CA GLN A 272 -34.11 -20.92 19.11
C GLN A 272 -33.01 -19.83 18.95
N LEU A 273 -32.60 -19.22 20.06
CA LEU A 273 -31.56 -18.20 20.05
C LEU A 273 -30.23 -18.74 19.54
N ILE A 274 -29.85 -19.95 19.97
CA ILE A 274 -28.62 -20.61 19.47
C ILE A 274 -28.75 -20.91 17.99
N ALA A 275 -29.89 -21.42 17.52
CA ALA A 275 -30.13 -21.69 16.10
C ALA A 275 -30.06 -20.43 15.24
N ASP A 276 -30.67 -19.32 15.72
CA ASP A 276 -30.63 -18.01 15.06
C ASP A 276 -29.19 -17.45 14.96
N LEU A 277 -28.38 -17.62 16.01
CA LEU A 277 -26.97 -17.21 16.01
C LEU A 277 -26.12 -18.01 15.06
N LEU A 278 -26.31 -19.35 15.01
CA LEU A 278 -25.60 -20.23 14.08
C LEU A 278 -25.98 -19.90 12.63
N LEU A 279 -27.28 -19.66 12.37
CA LEU A 279 -27.75 -19.25 11.04
C LEU A 279 -27.12 -17.90 10.66
N LEU A 280 -27.13 -16.91 11.54
CA LEU A 280 -26.54 -15.61 11.25
C LEU A 280 -25.04 -15.71 10.96
N ALA A 281 -24.30 -16.51 11.71
CA ALA A 281 -22.87 -16.78 11.48
C ALA A 281 -22.62 -17.49 10.12
N SER A 282 -23.55 -18.36 9.69
CA SER A 282 -23.47 -19.02 8.38
C SER A 282 -23.76 -18.06 7.22
N LEU A 283 -24.69 -17.12 7.41
CA LEU A 283 -25.10 -16.12 6.42
C LEU A 283 -24.02 -15.05 6.18
N GLU A 284 -23.10 -14.85 7.11
CA GLU A 284 -21.97 -13.91 6.96
C GLU A 284 -20.87 -14.43 6.02
N ARG A 285 -20.86 -15.74 5.75
CA ARG A 285 -19.94 -16.30 4.74
C ARG A 285 -20.47 -16.00 3.33
N PRO A 286 -19.58 -15.66 2.39
CA PRO A 286 -19.99 -15.49 1.01
C PRO A 286 -20.76 -16.75 0.55
N ALA A 287 -21.87 -16.54 -0.16
CA ALA A 287 -22.58 -17.67 -0.76
C ALA A 287 -21.66 -18.29 -1.82
N ASP A 288 -21.32 -19.56 -1.67
CA ASP A 288 -20.84 -20.35 -2.78
C ASP A 288 -22.01 -20.43 -3.78
N GLY A 289 -21.84 -19.83 -4.97
CA GLY A 289 -22.90 -19.76 -5.98
C GLY A 289 -23.46 -21.12 -6.43
N SER A 290 -22.86 -22.21 -5.97
CA SER A 290 -23.27 -23.60 -6.24
C SER A 290 -24.60 -24.01 -5.62
N HIS A 291 -25.13 -23.27 -4.62
CA HIS A 291 -26.36 -23.62 -3.91
C HIS A 291 -27.58 -22.77 -4.31
N LEU A 292 -27.42 -21.78 -5.18
CA LEU A 292 -28.52 -20.98 -5.67
C LEU A 292 -29.32 -21.75 -6.71
N GLN A 293 -30.61 -21.95 -6.47
CA GLN A 293 -31.56 -22.59 -7.37
C GLN A 293 -32.72 -21.66 -7.74
N ARG A 294 -33.49 -22.06 -8.73
CA ARG A 294 -34.69 -21.32 -9.11
C ARG A 294 -35.79 -21.54 -8.06
N CYS A 295 -36.19 -20.49 -7.36
CA CYS A 295 -37.22 -20.53 -6.34
C CYS A 295 -38.42 -19.72 -6.81
N ASN A 296 -39.61 -20.26 -6.67
CA ASN A 296 -40.85 -19.56 -6.91
C ASN A 296 -41.33 -18.86 -5.62
N LEU A 297 -41.20 -17.53 -5.57
CA LEU A 297 -41.58 -16.76 -4.38
C LEU A 297 -43.08 -16.81 -4.09
N ALA A 298 -43.94 -17.04 -5.11
CA ALA A 298 -45.36 -17.16 -4.91
C ALA A 298 -45.71 -18.43 -4.15
N GLU A 299 -45.09 -19.58 -4.50
CA GLU A 299 -45.26 -20.86 -3.81
C GLU A 299 -44.75 -20.77 -2.37
N ILE A 300 -43.50 -20.29 -2.19
CA ILE A 300 -42.92 -20.08 -0.86
C ILE A 300 -43.84 -19.22 0.03
N SER A 301 -44.40 -18.14 -0.56
CA SER A 301 -45.28 -17.25 0.20
C SER A 301 -46.62 -17.90 0.54
N ALA A 302 -47.16 -18.74 -0.34
CA ALA A 302 -48.41 -19.47 -0.08
C ALA A 302 -48.22 -20.49 1.04
N ASP A 303 -47.16 -21.25 1.02
CA ASP A 303 -46.84 -22.27 2.04
C ASP A 303 -46.65 -21.60 3.43
N VAL A 304 -45.87 -20.51 3.48
CA VAL A 304 -45.67 -19.78 4.75
C VAL A 304 -46.98 -19.14 5.27
N LEU A 305 -47.84 -18.61 4.39
CA LEU A 305 -49.12 -18.06 4.79
C LEU A 305 -50.07 -19.14 5.34
N GLU A 306 -50.05 -20.35 4.77
CA GLU A 306 -50.81 -21.49 5.27
C GLU A 306 -50.34 -21.87 6.68
N ASP A 307 -49.03 -22.00 6.90
CA ASP A 307 -48.43 -22.33 8.20
C ASP A 307 -48.77 -21.29 9.29
N PHE A 308 -48.97 -20.03 8.91
CA PHE A 308 -49.29 -18.95 9.85
C PHE A 308 -50.77 -18.68 10.06
N SER A 309 -51.65 -19.36 9.35
CA SER A 309 -53.09 -19.16 9.41
C SER A 309 -53.67 -19.39 10.80
N GLU A 310 -53.29 -20.46 11.48
CA GLU A 310 -53.70 -20.80 12.84
C GLU A 310 -53.15 -19.80 13.86
N ALA A 311 -51.87 -19.41 13.70
CA ALA A 311 -51.25 -18.42 14.60
C ALA A 311 -51.88 -17.04 14.45
N ALA A 312 -52.28 -16.64 13.27
CA ALA A 312 -52.97 -15.39 13.00
C ALA A 312 -54.36 -15.39 13.63
N ALA A 313 -55.12 -16.49 13.48
CA ALA A 313 -56.42 -16.67 14.11
C ALA A 313 -56.33 -16.63 15.65
N ALA A 314 -55.33 -17.28 16.24
CA ALA A 314 -55.06 -17.26 17.67
C ALA A 314 -54.69 -15.87 18.21
N ALA A 315 -54.08 -15.02 17.37
CA ALA A 315 -53.76 -13.63 17.67
C ALA A 315 -54.90 -12.65 17.36
N GLU A 316 -56.02 -13.13 16.86
CA GLU A 316 -57.18 -12.32 16.38
C GLU A 316 -56.76 -11.31 15.29
N VAL A 317 -55.79 -11.66 14.42
CA VAL A 317 -55.31 -10.81 13.34
C VAL A 317 -55.74 -11.39 11.98
N THR A 318 -56.30 -10.57 11.13
CA THR A 318 -56.67 -10.95 9.77
C THR A 318 -55.43 -11.06 8.87
N LEU A 319 -55.17 -12.24 8.32
CA LEU A 319 -54.08 -12.50 7.40
C LEU A 319 -54.58 -12.46 5.96
N GLU A 320 -54.12 -11.49 5.16
CA GLU A 320 -54.51 -11.32 3.77
C GLU A 320 -53.38 -11.55 2.79
N SER A 321 -53.72 -12.08 1.59
CA SER A 321 -52.77 -12.32 0.50
C SER A 321 -53.08 -11.42 -0.70
N ALA A 322 -52.12 -10.64 -1.11
CA ALA A 322 -52.15 -9.83 -2.33
C ALA A 322 -51.22 -10.38 -3.44
N ILE A 323 -51.02 -11.70 -3.44
CA ILE A 323 -50.18 -12.40 -4.41
C ILE A 323 -50.99 -12.64 -5.67
N LYS A 324 -50.84 -11.74 -6.66
CA LYS A 324 -51.51 -11.84 -7.96
C LYS A 324 -50.63 -12.51 -9.06
N LEU A 325 -49.37 -12.74 -8.77
CA LEU A 325 -48.39 -13.29 -9.67
C LEU A 325 -48.10 -14.73 -9.31
N SER A 326 -48.37 -15.68 -10.21
CA SER A 326 -48.17 -17.12 -9.98
C SER A 326 -46.75 -17.61 -10.34
N ASP A 327 -46.04 -16.89 -11.21
CA ASP A 327 -44.72 -17.32 -11.71
C ASP A 327 -43.68 -16.20 -11.44
N VAL A 328 -43.18 -16.18 -10.20
CA VAL A 328 -42.21 -15.21 -9.72
C VAL A 328 -40.94 -15.93 -9.32
N VAL A 329 -40.09 -16.20 -10.31
CA VAL A 329 -38.86 -16.95 -10.09
C VAL A 329 -37.68 -16.03 -9.79
N VAL A 330 -36.98 -16.35 -8.72
CA VAL A 330 -35.69 -15.73 -8.32
C VAL A 330 -34.61 -16.80 -8.16
N MET A 331 -33.34 -16.41 -8.21
CA MET A 331 -32.23 -17.30 -7.82
C MET A 331 -32.04 -17.20 -6.31
N GLY A 332 -32.14 -18.32 -5.61
CA GLY A 332 -32.05 -18.32 -4.16
C GLY A 332 -31.93 -19.71 -3.54
N ILE A 333 -31.92 -19.73 -2.22
CA ILE A 333 -32.03 -20.94 -1.39
C ILE A 333 -33.40 -20.88 -0.74
N GLU A 334 -34.27 -21.81 -1.13
CA GLU A 334 -35.71 -21.83 -0.73
C GLU A 334 -35.89 -21.74 0.78
N SER A 335 -35.16 -22.56 1.54
CA SER A 335 -35.23 -22.55 3.01
C SER A 335 -34.81 -21.23 3.65
N GLU A 336 -33.89 -20.50 3.06
CA GLU A 336 -33.48 -19.18 3.52
C GLU A 336 -34.56 -18.12 3.19
N LEU A 337 -35.13 -18.16 1.97
CA LEU A 337 -36.20 -17.23 1.57
C LEU A 337 -37.47 -17.45 2.39
N SER A 338 -37.85 -18.72 2.66
CA SER A 338 -38.93 -19.07 3.59
C SER A 338 -38.64 -18.52 4.99
N ARG A 339 -37.42 -18.70 5.52
CA ARG A 339 -37.01 -18.17 6.82
C ARG A 339 -37.09 -16.65 6.90
N LEU A 340 -36.73 -15.95 5.80
CA LEU A 340 -36.88 -14.48 5.73
C LEU A 340 -38.34 -14.10 5.87
N LEU A 341 -39.24 -14.71 5.12
CA LEU A 341 -40.65 -14.41 5.16
C LEU A 341 -41.28 -14.75 6.54
N ILE A 342 -40.89 -15.89 7.12
CA ILE A 342 -41.28 -16.30 8.47
C ILE A 342 -40.90 -15.22 9.51
N ASN A 343 -39.68 -14.68 9.42
CA ASN A 343 -39.23 -13.62 10.32
C ASN A 343 -40.03 -12.32 10.16
N LEU A 344 -40.35 -11.92 8.93
CA LEU A 344 -41.17 -10.75 8.66
C LEU A 344 -42.61 -10.94 9.15
N LEU A 345 -43.20 -12.11 8.84
CA LEU A 345 -44.60 -12.41 9.20
C LEU A 345 -44.79 -12.58 10.70
N SER A 346 -43.86 -13.29 11.38
CA SER A 346 -43.84 -13.40 12.83
C SER A 346 -43.73 -12.03 13.50
N ASN A 347 -42.90 -11.13 12.99
CA ASN A 347 -42.78 -9.76 13.49
C ASN A 347 -44.10 -8.97 13.30
N ALA A 348 -44.71 -9.07 12.12
CA ALA A 348 -45.95 -8.42 11.79
C ALA A 348 -47.09 -8.87 12.71
N LEU A 349 -47.29 -10.18 12.92
CA LEU A 349 -48.30 -10.71 13.82
C LEU A 349 -48.04 -10.36 15.26
N GLN A 350 -46.81 -10.39 15.75
CA GLN A 350 -46.45 -10.05 17.11
C GLN A 350 -46.77 -8.59 17.47
N HIS A 351 -46.70 -7.68 16.49
CA HIS A 351 -46.89 -6.24 16.72
C HIS A 351 -48.27 -5.74 16.29
N SER A 352 -49.04 -6.51 15.54
CA SER A 352 -50.43 -6.16 15.21
C SER A 352 -51.34 -6.28 16.42
N PRO A 353 -52.28 -5.33 16.64
CA PRO A 353 -53.30 -5.44 17.67
C PRO A 353 -54.34 -6.48 17.29
N ALA A 354 -55.08 -7.00 18.27
CA ALA A 354 -56.29 -7.80 18.03
C ALA A 354 -57.28 -7.02 17.15
N GLY A 355 -57.87 -7.66 16.16
CA GLY A 355 -58.69 -7.02 15.11
C GLY A 355 -57.87 -6.29 14.03
N GLY A 356 -56.56 -6.34 14.08
CA GLY A 356 -55.68 -5.79 13.08
C GLY A 356 -55.55 -6.68 11.81
N MET A 357 -54.80 -6.19 10.81
CA MET A 357 -54.60 -6.89 9.55
C MET A 357 -53.12 -6.98 9.23
N VAL A 358 -52.69 -8.12 8.69
CA VAL A 358 -51.38 -8.32 8.08
C VAL A 358 -51.55 -8.73 6.61
N LEU A 359 -51.00 -7.95 5.71
CA LEU A 359 -51.08 -8.17 4.28
C LEU A 359 -49.73 -8.58 3.72
N VAL A 360 -49.68 -9.73 3.02
CA VAL A 360 -48.48 -10.21 2.30
C VAL A 360 -48.75 -10.09 0.81
N GLY A 361 -47.82 -9.48 0.08
CA GLY A 361 -48.02 -9.31 -1.37
C GLY A 361 -46.72 -9.41 -2.18
N LEU A 362 -46.92 -9.78 -3.43
CA LEU A 362 -45.85 -9.83 -4.46
C LEU A 362 -46.22 -8.88 -5.59
N GLN A 363 -45.27 -8.04 -5.98
CA GLN A 363 -45.41 -7.17 -7.13
C GLN A 363 -44.12 -7.14 -7.96
N ARG A 364 -44.28 -6.99 -9.26
CA ARG A 364 -43.15 -6.83 -10.18
C ARG A 364 -42.94 -5.37 -10.52
N ARG A 365 -41.75 -4.83 -10.31
CA ARG A 365 -41.35 -3.48 -10.68
C ARG A 365 -40.19 -3.57 -11.71
N GLY A 366 -40.52 -3.65 -12.98
CA GLY A 366 -39.56 -3.80 -14.05
C GLY A 366 -38.77 -5.13 -13.95
N ARG A 367 -37.49 -5.05 -13.60
CA ARG A 367 -36.61 -6.21 -13.40
C ARG A 367 -36.51 -6.71 -11.97
N GLU A 368 -37.19 -6.03 -11.05
CA GLU A 368 -37.18 -6.40 -9.63
C GLU A 368 -38.51 -7.02 -9.23
N ILE A 369 -38.40 -7.98 -8.32
CA ILE A 369 -39.51 -8.53 -7.59
C ILE A 369 -39.51 -7.92 -6.21
N GLN A 370 -40.65 -7.40 -5.78
CA GLN A 370 -40.87 -6.90 -4.44
C GLN A 370 -41.85 -7.81 -3.71
N LEU A 371 -41.34 -8.50 -2.67
CA LEU A 371 -42.14 -9.16 -1.65
C LEU A 371 -42.32 -8.19 -0.51
N PHE A 372 -43.57 -7.96 -0.04
CA PHE A 372 -43.83 -7.06 1.09
C PHE A 372 -44.74 -7.69 2.11
N VAL A 373 -44.53 -7.31 3.37
CA VAL A 373 -45.38 -7.64 4.53
C VAL A 373 -45.75 -6.33 5.18
N GLN A 374 -47.04 -6.05 5.23
CA GLN A 374 -47.59 -4.85 5.87
C GLN A 374 -48.37 -5.25 7.11
N ASP A 375 -48.17 -4.55 8.22
CA ASP A 375 -48.86 -4.75 9.49
C ASP A 375 -49.67 -3.51 9.90
N SER A 376 -50.62 -3.71 10.82
CA SER A 376 -51.42 -2.67 11.46
C SER A 376 -50.88 -2.31 12.86
N GLY A 377 -49.61 -2.49 13.10
CA GLY A 377 -48.98 -2.26 14.38
C GLY A 377 -48.81 -0.79 14.78
N PRO A 378 -48.09 -0.51 15.85
CA PRO A 378 -47.89 0.86 16.37
C PRO A 378 -47.04 1.73 15.51
N GLY A 379 -46.41 1.15 14.46
CA GLY A 379 -45.46 1.82 13.62
C GLY A 379 -44.08 2.02 14.27
N ILE A 380 -43.14 2.53 13.47
CA ILE A 380 -41.73 2.64 13.85
C ILE A 380 -41.27 4.07 13.64
N PRO A 381 -40.72 4.75 14.67
CA PRO A 381 -40.16 6.09 14.53
C PRO A 381 -39.02 6.13 13.52
N ALA A 382 -38.92 7.19 12.73
CA ALA A 382 -37.93 7.33 11.64
C ALA A 382 -36.47 7.11 12.10
N GLU A 383 -36.16 7.55 13.32
CA GLU A 383 -34.82 7.40 13.93
C GLU A 383 -34.46 5.94 14.21
N GLN A 384 -35.47 5.08 14.39
CA GLN A 384 -35.29 3.66 14.71
C GLN A 384 -35.33 2.75 13.48
N GLN A 385 -35.88 3.21 12.35
CA GLN A 385 -36.05 2.38 11.14
C GLN A 385 -34.80 1.78 10.59
N ARG A 386 -33.64 2.43 10.78
CA ARG A 386 -32.33 1.85 10.40
C ARG A 386 -31.83 0.86 11.44
N ARG A 387 -32.13 1.10 12.71
CA ARG A 387 -31.63 0.34 13.85
C ARG A 387 -32.36 -0.97 14.09
N ILE A 388 -33.61 -1.10 13.66
CA ILE A 388 -34.39 -2.33 13.84
C ILE A 388 -33.79 -3.56 13.17
N PHE A 389 -32.86 -3.37 12.21
CA PHE A 389 -32.10 -4.44 11.55
C PHE A 389 -30.77 -4.76 12.26
N GLU A 390 -30.40 -3.98 13.29
CA GLU A 390 -29.26 -4.29 14.13
C GLU A 390 -29.59 -5.51 15.02
N ARG A 391 -28.59 -6.32 15.29
CA ARG A 391 -28.74 -7.53 16.13
C ARG A 391 -29.15 -7.13 17.54
N PHE A 392 -30.07 -7.91 18.12
CA PHE A 392 -30.60 -7.71 19.47
C PHE A 392 -31.30 -6.37 19.69
N HIS A 393 -31.51 -5.58 18.64
CA HIS A 393 -32.21 -4.30 18.77
C HIS A 393 -33.70 -4.49 19.01
N ARG A 394 -34.26 -3.70 19.92
CA ARG A 394 -35.69 -3.73 20.36
C ARG A 394 -36.14 -2.33 20.63
N LEU A 395 -37.35 -1.97 20.18
CA LEU A 395 -37.94 -0.66 20.39
C LEU A 395 -38.32 -0.45 21.86
N ASP A 396 -38.88 -1.48 22.52
CA ASP A 396 -39.23 -1.49 23.94
C ASP A 396 -38.71 -2.76 24.62
N PRO A 397 -37.59 -2.67 25.37
CA PRO A 397 -36.98 -3.84 26.01
C PRO A 397 -37.88 -4.48 27.11
N ALA A 398 -38.80 -3.74 27.74
CA ALA A 398 -39.61 -4.24 28.81
C ALA A 398 -40.78 -5.08 28.27
N ARG A 399 -41.51 -4.56 27.30
CA ARG A 399 -42.66 -5.23 26.67
C ARG A 399 -42.26 -6.44 25.84
N SER A 400 -41.13 -6.34 25.11
CA SER A 400 -40.64 -7.39 24.26
C SER A 400 -40.10 -8.61 25.03
N ARG A 401 -39.65 -8.45 26.29
CA ARG A 401 -39.23 -9.59 27.14
C ARG A 401 -40.38 -10.53 27.48
N GLN A 402 -41.59 -10.00 27.67
CA GLN A 402 -42.77 -10.80 27.92
C GLN A 402 -43.28 -11.54 26.68
N GLN A 403 -43.07 -10.96 25.48
CA GLN A 403 -43.54 -11.50 24.21
C GLN A 403 -42.52 -12.43 23.49
N GLY A 404 -41.37 -12.71 24.09
CA GLY A 404 -40.48 -13.81 23.66
C GLY A 404 -39.52 -13.55 22.49
N GLY A 405 -39.53 -12.39 21.84
CA GLY A 405 -38.68 -12.12 20.69
C GLY A 405 -37.17 -12.09 21.02
N THR A 406 -36.30 -12.64 20.16
CA THR A 406 -34.85 -12.66 20.36
C THR A 406 -34.15 -11.35 19.89
N GLY A 407 -34.85 -10.50 19.12
CA GLY A 407 -34.23 -9.33 18.45
C GLY A 407 -33.30 -9.68 17.33
N LEU A 408 -33.28 -10.95 16.87
CA LEU A 408 -32.46 -11.42 15.78
C LEU A 408 -33.21 -11.57 14.45
N GLY A 409 -34.54 -11.71 14.47
CA GLY A 409 -35.34 -12.03 13.29
C GLY A 409 -35.17 -11.06 12.12
N LEU A 410 -35.24 -9.74 12.37
CA LEU A 410 -35.04 -8.72 11.33
C LEU A 410 -33.58 -8.66 10.86
N ALA A 411 -32.62 -8.88 11.74
CA ALA A 411 -31.19 -8.97 11.38
C ALA A 411 -30.95 -10.19 10.48
N ILE A 412 -31.57 -11.35 10.77
CA ILE A 412 -31.52 -12.54 9.93
C ILE A 412 -32.18 -12.28 8.57
N ALA A 413 -33.36 -11.66 8.54
CA ALA A 413 -34.04 -11.29 7.31
C ALA A 413 -33.15 -10.39 6.42
N GLN A 414 -32.49 -9.41 7.02
CA GLN A 414 -31.55 -8.55 6.29
C GLN A 414 -30.32 -9.31 5.78
N ALA A 415 -29.75 -10.23 6.57
CA ALA A 415 -28.60 -11.04 6.17
C ALA A 415 -28.95 -11.97 5.00
N ILE A 416 -30.14 -12.61 5.05
CA ILE A 416 -30.65 -13.43 3.96
C ILE A 416 -30.86 -12.57 2.69
N ALA A 417 -31.49 -11.41 2.80
CA ALA A 417 -31.72 -10.52 1.68
C ALA A 417 -30.39 -10.14 0.98
N ARG A 418 -29.39 -9.74 1.76
CA ARG A 418 -28.05 -9.39 1.24
C ARG A 418 -27.36 -10.59 0.56
N ARG A 419 -27.46 -11.78 1.14
CA ARG A 419 -26.87 -13.01 0.57
C ARG A 419 -27.47 -13.36 -0.79
N HIS A 420 -28.75 -13.00 -1.02
CA HIS A 420 -29.45 -13.17 -2.28
C HIS A 420 -29.34 -11.96 -3.23
N GLY A 421 -28.41 -11.03 -2.95
CA GLY A 421 -28.22 -9.83 -3.77
C GLY A 421 -29.38 -8.85 -3.73
N GLY A 422 -30.27 -8.97 -2.73
CA GLY A 422 -31.43 -8.13 -2.52
C GLY A 422 -31.22 -7.08 -1.42
N VAL A 423 -32.26 -6.25 -1.26
CA VAL A 423 -32.32 -5.21 -0.23
C VAL A 423 -33.66 -5.31 0.50
N ILE A 424 -33.60 -5.24 1.83
CA ILE A 424 -34.80 -5.09 2.67
C ILE A 424 -34.94 -3.64 3.11
N CYS A 425 -36.14 -3.09 2.96
CA CYS A 425 -36.50 -1.74 3.37
C CYS A 425 -37.70 -1.77 4.29
N VAL A 426 -37.89 -0.71 5.09
CA VAL A 426 -39.09 -0.48 5.92
C VAL A 426 -39.63 0.89 5.61
N GLU A 427 -40.96 0.97 5.47
CA GLU A 427 -41.72 2.21 5.39
C GLU A 427 -42.74 2.17 6.53
N SER A 428 -42.67 3.12 7.46
CA SER A 428 -43.52 3.14 8.62
C SER A 428 -43.73 4.55 9.14
N THR A 429 -44.91 4.78 9.65
CA THR A 429 -45.28 6.00 10.38
C THR A 429 -45.86 5.61 11.74
N PRO A 430 -45.45 6.23 12.85
CA PRO A 430 -46.01 5.95 14.16
C PRO A 430 -47.56 6.03 14.15
N GLY A 431 -48.22 4.99 14.67
CA GLY A 431 -49.66 4.85 14.68
C GLY A 431 -50.29 4.26 13.42
N HIS A 432 -49.55 3.99 12.37
CA HIS A 432 -50.08 3.51 11.07
C HIS A 432 -49.45 2.19 10.58
N GLY A 433 -48.81 1.44 11.46
CA GLY A 433 -48.18 0.17 11.13
C GLY A 433 -46.84 0.32 10.39
N ALA A 434 -46.32 -0.78 9.86
CA ALA A 434 -45.11 -0.84 9.08
C ALA A 434 -45.27 -1.72 7.84
N THR A 435 -44.53 -1.39 6.79
CA THR A 435 -44.41 -2.20 5.56
C THR A 435 -42.95 -2.56 5.37
N PHE A 436 -42.65 -3.83 5.51
CA PHE A 436 -41.34 -4.38 5.21
C PHE A 436 -41.31 -4.90 3.77
N SER A 437 -40.32 -4.47 2.96
CA SER A 437 -40.25 -4.81 1.56
C SER A 437 -38.88 -5.43 1.23
N LEU A 438 -38.87 -6.64 0.68
CA LEU A 438 -37.70 -7.28 0.09
C LEU A 438 -37.71 -7.04 -1.41
N ARG A 439 -36.62 -6.53 -1.96
CA ARG A 439 -36.39 -6.37 -3.40
C ARG A 439 -35.32 -7.35 -3.87
N LEU A 440 -35.66 -8.17 -4.86
CA LEU A 440 -34.77 -9.15 -5.48
C LEU A 440 -34.79 -8.98 -7.01
N SER A 441 -33.69 -9.30 -7.67
CA SER A 441 -33.65 -9.31 -9.13
C SER A 441 -34.41 -10.52 -9.68
N ALA A 442 -35.34 -10.27 -10.61
CA ALA A 442 -36.08 -11.33 -11.29
C ALA A 442 -35.16 -12.11 -12.24
N VAL A 443 -35.26 -13.44 -12.25
CA VAL A 443 -34.65 -14.26 -13.29
C VAL A 443 -35.47 -14.07 -14.57
N ARG A 444 -34.82 -13.77 -15.70
CA ARG A 444 -35.47 -13.83 -17.00
C ARG A 444 -35.87 -15.28 -17.26
N CYS A 445 -37.15 -15.58 -17.33
CA CYS A 445 -37.60 -16.74 -18.10
C CYS A 445 -37.21 -16.46 -19.55
N LEU A 446 -36.17 -17.13 -20.07
CA LEU A 446 -35.97 -17.26 -21.50
C LEU A 446 -37.15 -18.13 -22.02
N PRO A 447 -37.83 -17.69 -23.08
CA PRO A 447 -38.92 -18.43 -23.66
C PRO A 447 -38.48 -19.80 -24.16
#